data_f20c4b6e7bd815574ddb00b51507a47d
#
_entry.id   f20c4b6e7bd815574ddb00b51507a47d
#
_cell.length_a   1.000
_cell.length_b   1.000
_cell.length_c   1.000
_cell.angle_alpha   90.00
_cell.angle_beta   90.00
_cell.angle_gamma   90.00
#
_symmetry.space_group_name_H-M   'P 1'
#
loop_
_entity.id
_entity.type
_entity.pdbx_description
1 polymer ?
#
loop_
_entity_poly.entity_id
_entity_poly.type
_entity_poly.pdbx_seq_one_letter_code
_entity_poly.pdbx_strand_id
1 'polypeptide(L)'
;MTALTDVLRCELPLQLAPMGSVSATPALPLAVARAGGHAMYPALALRPAALAPVIDALAAETAAFGVNFLVPMINRASLELAAERAPYVDFFLAAPDPALVAVVAGNGGVCGWQVESADEARAAEAAGCGVVIAKGWESGGRKRIEGPALLPLLEAVLGAVSVPVIAAGGIATARGVAAALAGGASAVRVGTRFVAAEESDAHPEWKRAIVAARAEDAVVSAAFNAGMPVPGPHRVLRRSIAAAEALADEQAGVVRLAGAEIPVARFAPTPPTAGSTGAIEAMPFYAGQSAGAVIAIEPAADIVADLAAGVRPG
;
A
#
# COMPACT_ATOMS: atom_id res chain seq x y z
N MET A 1 -14.16 -11.52 20.55
CA MET A 1 -13.92 -10.39 19.62
C MET A 1 -14.22 -10.90 18.22
N THR A 2 -14.86 -10.10 17.37
CA THR A 2 -15.09 -10.45 15.96
C THR A 2 -13.75 -10.60 15.26
N ALA A 3 -13.56 -11.63 14.42
CA ALA A 3 -12.33 -11.81 13.67
C ALA A 3 -12.12 -10.61 12.72
N LEU A 4 -10.87 -10.21 12.49
CA LEU A 4 -10.58 -9.09 11.57
C LEU A 4 -11.06 -9.41 10.14
N THR A 5 -11.04 -10.68 9.73
CA THR A 5 -11.61 -11.13 8.46
C THR A 5 -13.10 -10.81 8.31
N ASP A 6 -13.86 -10.90 9.40
CA ASP A 6 -15.29 -10.51 9.39
C ASP A 6 -15.43 -8.99 9.23
N VAL A 7 -14.56 -8.22 9.91
CA VAL A 7 -14.53 -6.76 9.82
C VAL A 7 -14.16 -6.31 8.39
N LEU A 8 -13.17 -6.96 7.78
CA LEU A 8 -12.71 -6.69 6.42
C LEU A 8 -13.54 -7.41 5.35
N ARG A 9 -14.48 -8.28 5.75
CA ARG A 9 -15.36 -9.07 4.87
C ARG A 9 -14.60 -9.94 3.86
N CYS A 10 -13.42 -10.45 4.23
CA CYS A 10 -12.57 -11.30 3.40
C CYS A 10 -12.40 -12.69 4.03
N GLU A 11 -12.00 -13.68 3.23
CA GLU A 11 -11.82 -15.06 3.68
C GLU A 11 -10.47 -15.27 4.37
N LEU A 12 -9.45 -14.56 3.89
CA LEU A 12 -8.07 -14.70 4.33
C LEU A 12 -7.61 -13.44 5.08
N PRO A 13 -6.79 -13.57 6.13
CA PRO A 13 -6.19 -12.43 6.83
C PRO A 13 -5.05 -11.80 6.01
N LEU A 14 -5.30 -11.59 4.72
CA LEU A 14 -4.37 -11.04 3.73
C LEU A 14 -4.96 -9.78 3.09
N GLN A 15 -4.27 -8.66 3.20
CA GLN A 15 -4.69 -7.39 2.63
C GLN A 15 -3.66 -6.90 1.60
N LEU A 16 -4.13 -6.50 0.42
CA LEU A 16 -3.33 -5.79 -0.57
C LEU A 16 -2.88 -4.44 0.00
N ALA A 17 -1.61 -4.07 -0.13
CA ALA A 17 -1.19 -2.71 0.19
C ALA A 17 -1.69 -1.72 -0.88
N PRO A 18 -2.20 -0.54 -0.48
CA PRO A 18 -2.58 0.49 -1.44
C PRO A 18 -1.33 1.09 -2.09
N MET A 19 -1.20 0.94 -3.42
CA MET A 19 -0.01 1.34 -4.18
C MET A 19 -0.43 2.05 -5.47
N GLY A 20 -0.18 3.36 -5.58
CA GLY A 20 -0.70 4.25 -6.62
C GLY A 20 -0.63 3.71 -8.05
N SER A 21 0.58 3.64 -8.63
CA SER A 21 0.75 3.16 -10.03
C SER A 21 0.66 1.63 -10.20
N VAL A 22 0.62 0.89 -9.10
CA VAL A 22 0.48 -0.59 -9.12
C VAL A 22 -0.98 -1.00 -9.21
N SER A 23 -1.86 -0.20 -8.57
CA SER A 23 -3.31 -0.35 -8.62
C SER A 23 -3.93 0.91 -9.23
N ALA A 24 -3.47 1.30 -10.43
CA ALA A 24 -4.01 2.45 -11.17
C ALA A 24 -5.43 2.15 -11.70
N THR A 25 -5.71 0.88 -11.95
CA THR A 25 -7.03 0.32 -12.28
C THR A 25 -7.52 -0.61 -11.16
N PRO A 26 -8.80 -1.01 -11.14
CA PRO A 26 -9.30 -1.98 -10.16
C PRO A 26 -8.85 -3.43 -10.43
N ALA A 27 -8.09 -3.73 -11.49
CA ALA A 27 -7.75 -5.10 -11.90
C ALA A 27 -7.04 -5.89 -10.80
N LEU A 28 -5.94 -5.37 -10.26
CA LEU A 28 -5.20 -6.03 -9.17
C LEU A 28 -6.02 -6.13 -7.87
N PRO A 29 -6.67 -5.05 -7.37
CA PRO A 29 -7.55 -5.16 -6.21
C PRO A 29 -8.62 -6.25 -6.35
N LEU A 30 -9.31 -6.32 -7.51
CA LEU A 30 -10.32 -7.34 -7.77
C LEU A 30 -9.75 -8.75 -7.84
N ALA A 31 -8.57 -8.94 -8.45
CA ALA A 31 -7.92 -10.25 -8.49
C ALA A 31 -7.58 -10.75 -7.08
N VAL A 32 -7.10 -9.87 -6.20
CA VAL A 32 -6.83 -10.21 -4.79
C VAL A 32 -8.12 -10.55 -4.04
N ALA A 33 -9.19 -9.78 -4.24
CA ALA A 33 -10.49 -10.06 -3.58
C ALA A 33 -11.09 -11.39 -4.04
N ARG A 34 -11.06 -11.68 -5.34
CA ARG A 34 -11.52 -12.97 -5.91
C ARG A 34 -10.75 -14.18 -5.37
N ALA A 35 -9.51 -13.97 -4.97
CA ALA A 35 -8.65 -14.98 -4.34
C ALA A 35 -8.85 -15.08 -2.81
N GLY A 36 -9.83 -14.38 -2.24
CA GLY A 36 -10.18 -14.43 -0.81
C GLY A 36 -9.46 -13.39 0.07
N GLY A 37 -8.59 -12.54 -0.49
CA GLY A 37 -7.94 -11.45 0.22
C GLY A 37 -8.80 -10.18 0.31
N HIS A 38 -8.32 -9.16 1.03
CA HIS A 38 -8.95 -7.84 1.11
C HIS A 38 -8.30 -6.89 0.10
N ALA A 39 -9.10 -6.36 -0.81
CA ALA A 39 -8.67 -5.39 -1.82
C ALA A 39 -8.45 -4.00 -1.22
N MET A 40 -7.36 -3.32 -1.58
CA MET A 40 -7.16 -1.91 -1.23
C MET A 40 -6.92 -1.09 -2.49
N TYR A 41 -7.61 0.02 -2.61
CA TYR A 41 -7.43 0.98 -3.69
C TYR A 41 -6.84 2.31 -3.16
N PRO A 42 -5.76 2.83 -3.75
CA PRO A 42 -5.17 4.11 -3.36
C PRO A 42 -5.91 5.27 -4.04
N ALA A 43 -6.65 6.08 -3.29
CA ALA A 43 -7.34 7.25 -3.85
C ALA A 43 -6.37 8.38 -4.24
N LEU A 44 -5.21 8.47 -3.58
CA LEU A 44 -4.24 9.57 -3.78
C LEU A 44 -4.97 10.94 -3.74
N ALA A 45 -4.78 11.76 -4.78
CA ALA A 45 -5.45 13.05 -4.97
C ALA A 45 -6.63 13.00 -5.97
N LEU A 46 -7.18 11.82 -6.23
CA LEU A 46 -8.28 11.65 -7.19
C LEU A 46 -9.49 12.48 -6.76
N ARG A 47 -10.14 13.10 -7.75
CA ARG A 47 -11.43 13.76 -7.56
C ARG A 47 -12.58 12.75 -7.59
N PRO A 48 -13.79 13.08 -7.04
CA PRO A 48 -14.92 12.15 -6.99
C PRO A 48 -15.27 11.52 -8.34
N ALA A 49 -15.25 12.31 -9.42
CA ALA A 49 -15.57 11.83 -10.77
C ALA A 49 -14.62 10.72 -11.28
N ALA A 50 -13.37 10.69 -10.81
CA ALA A 50 -12.41 9.65 -11.16
C ALA A 50 -12.44 8.48 -10.15
N LEU A 51 -12.79 8.73 -8.89
CA LEU A 51 -12.82 7.71 -7.85
C LEU A 51 -14.12 6.88 -7.86
N ALA A 52 -15.28 7.52 -8.14
CA ALA A 52 -16.57 6.86 -8.11
C ALA A 52 -16.65 5.61 -8.99
N PRO A 53 -16.28 5.63 -10.28
CA PRO A 53 -16.37 4.44 -11.12
C PRO A 53 -15.47 3.28 -10.63
N VAL A 54 -14.37 3.57 -9.95
CA VAL A 54 -13.51 2.53 -9.35
C VAL A 54 -14.18 1.90 -8.13
N ILE A 55 -14.74 2.70 -7.24
CA ILE A 55 -15.50 2.20 -6.08
C ILE A 55 -16.68 1.38 -6.55
N ASP A 56 -17.43 1.85 -7.54
CA ASP A 56 -18.59 1.15 -8.09
C ASP A 56 -18.19 -0.19 -8.72
N ALA A 57 -17.06 -0.25 -9.44
CA ALA A 57 -16.53 -1.50 -9.99
C ALA A 57 -16.10 -2.49 -8.90
N LEU A 58 -15.48 -2.01 -7.81
CA LEU A 58 -15.13 -2.87 -6.67
C LEU A 58 -16.38 -3.37 -5.95
N ALA A 59 -17.31 -2.48 -5.64
CA ALA A 59 -18.55 -2.81 -4.91
C ALA A 59 -19.47 -3.76 -5.68
N ALA A 60 -19.42 -3.74 -7.02
CA ALA A 60 -20.19 -4.65 -7.85
C ALA A 60 -19.73 -6.12 -7.74
N GLU A 61 -18.48 -6.36 -7.38
CA GLU A 61 -17.90 -7.70 -7.35
C GLU A 61 -17.59 -8.20 -5.94
N THR A 62 -17.34 -7.31 -4.98
CA THR A 62 -16.93 -7.73 -3.63
C THR A 62 -17.32 -6.71 -2.56
N ALA A 63 -17.54 -7.21 -1.35
CA ALA A 63 -17.60 -6.39 -0.14
C ALA A 63 -16.25 -6.32 0.60
N ALA A 64 -15.25 -7.11 0.16
CA ALA A 64 -13.93 -7.19 0.76
C ALA A 64 -12.98 -6.14 0.16
N PHE A 65 -13.35 -4.86 0.23
CA PHE A 65 -12.50 -3.79 -0.28
C PHE A 65 -12.45 -2.56 0.62
N GLY A 66 -11.41 -1.76 0.41
CA GLY A 66 -11.24 -0.48 1.08
C GLY A 66 -10.52 0.55 0.21
N VAL A 67 -10.58 1.80 0.64
CA VAL A 67 -9.96 2.95 -0.02
C VAL A 67 -8.94 3.58 0.92
N ASN A 68 -7.74 3.87 0.40
CA ASN A 68 -6.68 4.51 1.17
C ASN A 68 -6.48 5.97 0.76
N PHE A 69 -6.25 6.82 1.75
CA PHE A 69 -5.89 8.21 1.54
C PHE A 69 -4.54 8.55 2.18
N LEU A 70 -3.71 9.28 1.43
CA LEU A 70 -2.55 9.97 1.97
C LEU A 70 -3.02 11.34 2.48
N VAL A 71 -3.01 11.55 3.79
CA VAL A 71 -3.64 12.73 4.43
C VAL A 71 -3.24 14.08 3.81
N PRO A 72 -1.94 14.34 3.49
CA PRO A 72 -1.55 15.61 2.87
C PRO A 72 -2.11 15.83 1.44
N MET A 73 -2.69 14.79 0.83
CA MET A 73 -3.21 14.81 -0.54
C MET A 73 -4.73 14.60 -0.62
N ILE A 74 -5.42 14.59 0.52
CA ILE A 74 -6.86 14.30 0.58
C ILE A 74 -7.66 15.35 -0.23
N ASN A 75 -8.47 14.84 -1.18
CA ASN A 75 -9.62 15.57 -1.67
C ASN A 75 -10.82 15.27 -0.76
N ARG A 76 -11.35 16.28 -0.08
CA ARG A 76 -12.42 16.13 0.92
C ARG A 76 -13.68 15.46 0.35
N ALA A 77 -14.13 15.87 -0.82
CA ALA A 77 -15.30 15.28 -1.46
C ALA A 77 -15.08 13.83 -1.87
N SER A 78 -13.83 13.43 -2.21
CA SER A 78 -13.47 12.04 -2.48
C SER A 78 -13.45 11.19 -1.22
N LEU A 79 -13.05 11.76 -0.08
CA LEU A 79 -13.14 11.08 1.20
C LEU A 79 -14.61 10.84 1.60
N GLU A 80 -15.47 11.85 1.46
CA GLU A 80 -16.91 11.74 1.74
C GLU A 80 -17.56 10.65 0.87
N LEU A 81 -17.25 10.65 -0.44
CA LEU A 81 -17.70 9.61 -1.36
C LEU A 81 -17.22 8.20 -0.95
N ALA A 82 -15.95 8.08 -0.58
CA ALA A 82 -15.39 6.79 -0.14
C ALA A 82 -16.03 6.33 1.18
N ALA A 83 -16.21 7.23 2.14
CA ALA A 83 -16.85 6.93 3.42
C ALA A 83 -18.31 6.47 3.25
N GLU A 84 -19.04 7.03 2.26
CA GLU A 84 -20.41 6.63 1.93
C GLU A 84 -20.50 5.23 1.30
N ARG A 85 -19.50 4.82 0.48
CA ARG A 85 -19.62 3.66 -0.40
C ARG A 85 -18.66 2.51 -0.11
N ALA A 86 -17.52 2.78 0.53
CA ALA A 86 -16.55 1.75 0.84
C ALA A 86 -16.71 1.26 2.29
N PRO A 87 -16.70 -0.06 2.54
CA PRO A 87 -16.83 -0.60 3.89
C PRO A 87 -15.62 -0.32 4.79
N TYR A 88 -14.46 -0.04 4.19
CA TYR A 88 -13.22 0.24 4.89
C TYR A 88 -12.47 1.42 4.25
N VAL A 89 -12.01 2.36 5.08
CA VAL A 89 -11.17 3.48 4.65
C VAL A 89 -9.98 3.59 5.58
N ASP A 90 -8.76 3.73 5.04
CA ASP A 90 -7.60 3.97 5.88
C ASP A 90 -6.75 5.18 5.44
N PHE A 91 -5.91 5.63 6.37
CA PHE A 91 -5.12 6.84 6.24
C PHE A 91 -3.64 6.61 6.50
N PHE A 92 -2.80 7.45 5.89
CA PHE A 92 -1.36 7.47 6.13
C PHE A 92 -0.75 8.87 5.91
N LEU A 93 0.51 9.06 6.27
CA LEU A 93 1.35 10.26 6.11
C LEU A 93 0.96 11.48 6.97
N ALA A 94 0.14 11.29 7.99
CA ALA A 94 -0.08 12.29 9.03
C ALA A 94 -0.30 11.62 10.39
N ALA A 95 -0.28 12.39 11.46
CA ALA A 95 -0.80 11.95 12.75
C ALA A 95 -2.30 11.65 12.65
N PRO A 96 -2.82 10.69 13.44
CA PRO A 96 -4.25 10.40 13.47
C PRO A 96 -5.09 11.63 13.77
N ASP A 97 -6.15 11.82 12.96
CA ASP A 97 -7.06 12.96 13.03
C ASP A 97 -8.50 12.48 13.29
N PRO A 98 -9.05 12.76 14.50
CA PRO A 98 -10.42 12.37 14.85
C PRO A 98 -11.48 12.89 13.89
N ALA A 99 -11.25 14.03 13.22
CA ALA A 99 -12.21 14.58 12.27
C ALA A 99 -12.28 13.76 10.98
N LEU A 100 -11.17 13.17 10.52
CA LEU A 100 -11.16 12.25 9.37
C LEU A 100 -11.79 10.90 9.75
N VAL A 101 -11.50 10.40 10.95
CA VAL A 101 -12.09 9.16 11.47
C VAL A 101 -13.59 9.29 11.59
N ALA A 102 -14.09 10.41 12.10
CA ALA A 102 -15.54 10.68 12.27
C ALA A 102 -16.31 10.67 10.94
N VAL A 103 -15.67 11.09 9.83
CA VAL A 103 -16.29 11.01 8.50
C VAL A 103 -16.58 9.57 8.09
N VAL A 104 -15.64 8.67 8.32
CA VAL A 104 -15.79 7.25 7.98
C VAL A 104 -16.78 6.57 8.91
N ALA A 105 -16.61 6.75 10.23
CA ALA A 105 -17.48 6.15 11.24
C ALA A 105 -18.94 6.64 11.15
N GLY A 106 -19.15 7.92 10.82
CA GLY A 106 -20.47 8.51 10.64
C GLY A 106 -21.28 7.88 9.50
N ASN A 107 -20.62 7.22 8.55
CA ASN A 107 -21.24 6.47 7.46
C ASN A 107 -21.28 4.95 7.72
N GLY A 108 -20.92 4.50 8.93
CA GLY A 108 -20.91 3.08 9.29
C GLY A 108 -19.74 2.27 8.76
N GLY A 109 -18.75 2.92 8.15
CA GLY A 109 -17.52 2.30 7.67
C GLY A 109 -16.51 2.05 8.80
N VAL A 110 -15.59 1.13 8.58
CA VAL A 110 -14.44 0.88 9.47
C VAL A 110 -13.28 1.76 9.06
N CYS A 111 -12.72 2.49 10.04
CA CYS A 111 -11.55 3.33 9.84
C CYS A 111 -10.26 2.62 10.26
N GLY A 112 -9.23 2.63 9.41
CA GLY A 112 -7.88 2.20 9.71
C GLY A 112 -6.89 3.35 9.71
N TRP A 113 -5.79 3.21 10.45
CA TRP A 113 -4.67 4.15 10.38
C TRP A 113 -3.34 3.42 10.32
N GLN A 114 -2.50 3.77 9.33
CA GLN A 114 -1.17 3.21 9.21
C GLN A 114 -0.18 4.00 10.06
N VAL A 115 0.51 3.30 10.94
CA VAL A 115 1.40 3.85 11.96
C VAL A 115 2.81 3.29 11.87
N GLU A 116 3.78 4.06 12.35
CA GLU A 116 5.21 3.70 12.40
C GLU A 116 5.76 3.73 13.85
N SER A 117 4.88 3.94 14.85
CA SER A 117 5.22 3.88 16.29
C SER A 117 4.02 3.45 17.15
N ALA A 118 4.30 3.02 18.39
CA ALA A 118 3.26 2.72 19.39
C ALA A 118 2.47 3.96 19.82
N ASP A 119 3.09 5.13 19.86
CA ASP A 119 2.41 6.38 20.22
C ASP A 119 1.39 6.79 19.14
N GLU A 120 1.75 6.61 17.87
CA GLU A 120 0.78 6.79 16.77
C GLU A 120 -0.37 5.77 16.85
N ALA A 121 -0.08 4.54 17.25
CA ALA A 121 -1.12 3.53 17.42
C ALA A 121 -2.13 3.92 18.52
N ARG A 122 -1.65 4.38 19.68
CA ARG A 122 -2.53 4.91 20.74
C ARG A 122 -3.36 6.09 20.26
N ALA A 123 -2.73 7.00 19.51
CA ALA A 123 -3.44 8.16 18.95
C ALA A 123 -4.51 7.73 17.94
N ALA A 124 -4.25 6.71 17.11
CA ALA A 124 -5.22 6.17 16.16
C ALA A 124 -6.42 5.54 16.86
N GLU A 125 -6.19 4.70 17.88
CA GLU A 125 -7.26 4.11 18.70
C GLU A 125 -8.05 5.20 19.43
N ALA A 126 -7.38 6.17 20.05
CA ALA A 126 -8.03 7.29 20.73
C ALA A 126 -8.85 8.17 19.78
N ALA A 127 -8.44 8.29 18.51
CA ALA A 127 -9.20 8.97 17.46
C ALA A 127 -10.45 8.18 16.99
N GLY A 128 -10.60 6.90 17.40
CA GLY A 128 -11.73 6.03 17.05
C GLY A 128 -11.46 5.09 15.87
N CYS A 129 -10.20 4.87 15.48
CA CYS A 129 -9.88 3.85 14.49
C CYS A 129 -10.23 2.45 14.97
N GLY A 130 -10.92 1.68 14.16
CA GLY A 130 -11.26 0.27 14.45
C GLY A 130 -10.14 -0.71 14.09
N VAL A 131 -9.11 -0.27 13.36
CA VAL A 131 -7.97 -1.07 12.92
C VAL A 131 -6.71 -0.20 12.90
N VAL A 132 -5.58 -0.77 13.34
CA VAL A 132 -4.26 -0.15 13.21
C VAL A 132 -3.39 -0.96 12.26
N ILE A 133 -2.63 -0.30 11.37
CA ILE A 133 -1.70 -0.96 10.46
C ILE A 133 -0.27 -0.62 10.89
N ALA A 134 0.42 -1.56 11.53
CA ALA A 134 1.83 -1.43 11.95
C ALA A 134 2.74 -1.60 10.74
N LYS A 135 3.35 -0.50 10.27
CA LYS A 135 4.20 -0.47 9.09
C LYS A 135 5.67 -0.44 9.45
N GLY A 136 6.34 -1.58 9.37
CA GLY A 136 7.76 -1.74 9.68
C GLY A 136 8.69 -0.97 8.73
N TRP A 137 9.93 -0.74 9.21
CA TRP A 137 10.96 -0.01 8.47
C TRP A 137 11.34 -0.66 7.15
N GLU A 138 11.20 -1.98 7.01
CA GLU A 138 11.48 -2.76 5.79
C GLU A 138 10.52 -2.48 4.64
N SER A 139 9.38 -1.84 4.91
CA SER A 139 8.35 -1.55 3.91
C SER A 139 8.86 -0.67 2.78
N GLY A 140 8.31 -0.85 1.59
CA GLY A 140 8.51 0.03 0.44
C GLY A 140 7.73 1.33 0.53
N GLY A 141 7.97 2.22 -0.43
CA GLY A 141 7.26 3.46 -0.56
C GLY A 141 7.61 4.49 0.51
N ARG A 142 6.70 5.41 0.72
CA ARG A 142 6.90 6.54 1.62
C ARG A 142 6.99 6.14 3.08
N LYS A 143 7.79 6.91 3.82
CA LYS A 143 7.97 6.82 5.26
C LYS A 143 7.78 8.19 5.87
N ARG A 144 7.41 8.24 7.14
CA ARG A 144 7.32 9.51 7.89
C ARG A 144 8.59 9.76 8.69
N ILE A 145 9.03 8.76 9.39
CA ILE A 145 10.18 8.81 10.31
C ILE A 145 11.06 7.59 10.12
N GLU A 146 12.27 7.63 10.61
CA GLU A 146 13.06 6.44 10.87
C GLU A 146 12.45 5.68 12.04
N GLY A 147 12.20 4.39 11.86
CA GLY A 147 11.44 3.60 12.82
C GLY A 147 11.97 2.17 12.96
N PRO A 148 11.37 1.39 13.86
CA PRO A 148 11.76 0.01 14.08
C PRO A 148 11.39 -0.90 12.90
N ALA A 149 12.09 -2.04 12.81
CA ALA A 149 11.70 -3.16 11.99
C ALA A 149 10.31 -3.69 12.40
N LEU A 150 9.67 -4.46 11.51
CA LEU A 150 8.28 -4.87 11.70
C LEU A 150 8.02 -5.61 13.02
N LEU A 151 8.84 -6.60 13.38
CA LEU A 151 8.56 -7.40 14.58
C LEU A 151 8.64 -6.58 15.88
N PRO A 152 9.70 -5.79 16.14
CA PRO A 152 9.70 -4.89 17.30
C PRO A 152 8.58 -3.84 17.29
N LEU A 153 8.19 -3.34 16.10
CA LEU A 153 7.06 -2.42 15.99
C LEU A 153 5.74 -3.11 16.33
N LEU A 154 5.53 -4.31 15.80
CA LEU A 154 4.31 -5.10 16.03
C LEU A 154 4.11 -5.37 17.52
N GLU A 155 5.16 -5.84 18.22
CA GLU A 155 5.11 -6.07 19.67
C GLU A 155 4.74 -4.80 20.45
N ALA A 156 5.40 -3.68 20.12
CA ALA A 156 5.13 -2.39 20.76
C ALA A 156 3.70 -1.89 20.49
N VAL A 157 3.18 -2.07 19.27
CA VAL A 157 1.82 -1.66 18.89
C VAL A 157 0.78 -2.55 19.56
N LEU A 158 0.98 -3.88 19.57
CA LEU A 158 0.07 -4.82 20.26
C LEU A 158 -0.02 -4.57 21.77
N GLY A 159 1.08 -4.16 22.39
CA GLY A 159 1.08 -3.73 23.80
C GLY A 159 0.46 -2.34 24.04
N ALA A 160 0.17 -1.58 23.00
CA ALA A 160 -0.30 -0.21 23.09
C ALA A 160 -1.80 -0.04 22.81
N VAL A 161 -2.44 -0.95 22.06
CA VAL A 161 -3.83 -0.84 21.61
C VAL A 161 -4.60 -2.14 21.82
N SER A 162 -5.92 -2.04 21.87
CA SER A 162 -6.84 -3.17 21.99
C SER A 162 -7.53 -3.52 20.67
N VAL A 163 -7.50 -2.63 19.69
CA VAL A 163 -8.05 -2.85 18.35
C VAL A 163 -7.17 -3.82 17.54
N PRO A 164 -7.73 -4.54 16.55
CA PRO A 164 -6.98 -5.42 15.66
C PRO A 164 -5.81 -4.71 14.98
N VAL A 165 -4.67 -5.41 14.87
CA VAL A 165 -3.45 -4.89 14.24
C VAL A 165 -3.13 -5.67 12.97
N ILE A 166 -2.93 -4.96 11.86
CA ILE A 166 -2.43 -5.50 10.60
C ILE A 166 -0.92 -5.27 10.52
N ALA A 167 -0.14 -6.30 10.29
CA ALA A 167 1.31 -6.18 10.09
C ALA A 167 1.64 -5.87 8.63
N ALA A 168 2.48 -4.85 8.36
CA ALA A 168 2.86 -4.41 7.03
C ALA A 168 4.36 -4.16 6.92
N GLY A 169 4.98 -4.64 5.83
CA GLY A 169 6.42 -4.46 5.56
C GLY A 169 7.22 -5.73 5.73
N GLY A 170 8.15 -5.97 4.82
CA GLY A 170 9.03 -7.14 4.85
C GLY A 170 8.38 -8.49 4.51
N ILE A 171 7.08 -8.56 4.30
CA ILE A 171 6.32 -9.80 4.10
C ILE A 171 6.14 -10.07 2.60
N ALA A 172 6.56 -11.26 2.11
CA ALA A 172 6.36 -11.70 0.73
C ALA A 172 6.23 -13.23 0.58
N THR A 173 6.22 -14.00 1.66
CA THR A 173 6.18 -15.47 1.63
C THR A 173 5.22 -16.01 2.69
N ALA A 174 4.77 -17.26 2.54
CA ALA A 174 4.01 -17.99 3.54
C ALA A 174 4.68 -17.95 4.93
N ARG A 175 6.00 -18.12 4.99
CA ARG A 175 6.75 -18.05 6.27
C ARG A 175 6.68 -16.66 6.90
N GLY A 176 6.75 -15.59 6.09
CA GLY A 176 6.60 -14.22 6.57
C GLY A 176 5.19 -13.95 7.10
N VAL A 177 4.17 -14.46 6.44
CA VAL A 177 2.77 -14.42 6.90
C VAL A 177 2.63 -15.15 8.23
N ALA A 178 3.09 -16.41 8.31
CA ALA A 178 3.03 -17.21 9.54
C ALA A 178 3.76 -16.54 10.71
N ALA A 179 4.91 -15.93 10.47
CA ALA A 179 5.69 -15.22 11.49
C ALA A 179 4.94 -14.00 12.04
N ALA A 180 4.34 -13.18 11.16
CA ALA A 180 3.57 -12.00 11.58
C ALA A 180 2.31 -12.38 12.37
N LEU A 181 1.56 -13.41 11.91
CA LEU A 181 0.37 -13.91 12.60
C LEU A 181 0.73 -14.55 13.95
N ALA A 182 1.81 -15.36 14.01
CA ALA A 182 2.32 -15.90 15.26
C ALA A 182 2.83 -14.82 16.23
N GLY A 183 3.30 -13.69 15.70
CA GLY A 183 3.65 -12.49 16.47
C GLY A 183 2.46 -11.69 16.99
N GLY A 184 1.22 -12.14 16.74
CA GLY A 184 -0.01 -11.52 17.26
C GLY A 184 -0.74 -10.61 16.29
N ALA A 185 -0.25 -10.43 15.05
CA ALA A 185 -1.01 -9.69 14.04
C ALA A 185 -2.34 -10.38 13.71
N SER A 186 -3.41 -9.61 13.55
CA SER A 186 -4.72 -10.13 13.15
C SER A 186 -4.80 -10.38 11.64
N ALA A 187 -3.97 -9.72 10.85
CA ALA A 187 -3.81 -9.91 9.41
C ALA A 187 -2.44 -9.37 8.95
N VAL A 188 -2.10 -9.60 7.69
CA VAL A 188 -0.91 -9.03 7.06
C VAL A 188 -1.29 -8.18 5.84
N ARG A 189 -0.55 -7.09 5.62
CA ARG A 189 -0.65 -6.25 4.42
C ARG A 189 0.60 -6.44 3.56
N VAL A 190 0.41 -6.85 2.32
CA VAL A 190 1.50 -7.16 1.40
C VAL A 190 1.49 -6.19 0.23
N GLY A 191 2.65 -5.61 -0.09
CA GLY A 191 2.81 -4.66 -1.20
C GLY A 191 3.75 -5.18 -2.29
N THR A 192 5.04 -5.20 -2.02
CA THR A 192 6.12 -5.43 -3.00
C THR A 192 5.93 -6.71 -3.81
N ARG A 193 5.42 -7.79 -3.22
CA ARG A 193 5.11 -9.04 -3.92
C ARG A 193 4.09 -8.79 -5.04
N PHE A 194 3.06 -7.98 -4.78
CA PHE A 194 2.01 -7.66 -5.75
C PHE A 194 2.43 -6.63 -6.81
N VAL A 195 3.57 -5.94 -6.67
CA VAL A 195 4.13 -5.17 -7.79
C VAL A 195 4.43 -6.10 -8.97
N ALA A 196 4.88 -7.33 -8.69
CA ALA A 196 5.16 -8.37 -9.68
C ALA A 196 3.93 -9.23 -10.04
N ALA A 197 2.71 -8.84 -9.65
CA ALA A 197 1.50 -9.51 -10.12
C ALA A 197 1.25 -9.22 -11.61
N GLU A 198 0.67 -10.17 -12.35
CA GLU A 198 0.30 -9.99 -13.77
C GLU A 198 -0.70 -8.86 -13.92
N GLU A 199 -1.70 -8.76 -13.01
CA GLU A 199 -2.77 -7.75 -13.00
C GLU A 199 -2.32 -6.39 -12.50
N SER A 200 -1.08 -6.26 -12.00
CA SER A 200 -0.52 -4.99 -11.59
C SER A 200 -0.32 -4.05 -12.78
N ASP A 201 -0.70 -2.79 -12.61
CA ASP A 201 -0.48 -1.73 -13.58
C ASP A 201 0.98 -1.22 -13.59
N ALA A 202 1.88 -1.76 -12.77
CA ALA A 202 3.29 -1.40 -12.77
C ALA A 202 3.96 -1.70 -14.11
N HIS A 203 4.87 -0.83 -14.54
CA HIS A 203 5.61 -1.02 -15.79
C HIS A 203 6.36 -2.36 -15.83
N PRO A 204 6.42 -3.07 -16.98
CA PRO A 204 7.11 -4.36 -17.07
C PRO A 204 8.58 -4.34 -16.61
N GLU A 205 9.30 -3.24 -16.83
CA GLU A 205 10.66 -3.07 -16.33
C GLU A 205 10.72 -3.01 -14.81
N TRP A 206 9.76 -2.34 -14.16
CA TRP A 206 9.68 -2.32 -12.72
C TRP A 206 9.37 -3.72 -12.15
N LYS A 207 8.40 -4.45 -12.74
CA LYS A 207 8.11 -5.84 -12.35
C LYS A 207 9.37 -6.73 -12.44
N ARG A 208 10.10 -6.67 -13.58
CA ARG A 208 11.35 -7.40 -13.74
C ARG A 208 12.44 -6.97 -12.76
N ALA A 209 12.52 -5.67 -12.45
CA ALA A 209 13.47 -5.16 -11.48
C ALA A 209 13.18 -5.66 -10.06
N ILE A 210 11.90 -5.83 -9.68
CA ILE A 210 11.52 -6.45 -8.39
C ILE A 210 11.98 -7.91 -8.33
N VAL A 211 11.73 -8.69 -9.39
CA VAL A 211 12.13 -10.12 -9.45
C VAL A 211 13.66 -10.30 -9.42
N ALA A 212 14.41 -9.37 -9.99
CA ALA A 212 15.87 -9.40 -10.01
C ALA A 212 16.52 -8.80 -8.74
N ALA A 213 15.74 -8.16 -7.86
CA ALA A 213 16.28 -7.44 -6.72
C ALA A 213 16.61 -8.38 -5.55
N ARG A 214 17.66 -8.02 -4.82
CA ARG A 214 17.97 -8.54 -3.49
C ARG A 214 17.39 -7.59 -2.43
N ALA A 215 17.27 -8.05 -1.19
CA ALA A 215 16.71 -7.23 -0.11
C ALA A 215 17.49 -5.91 0.11
N GLU A 216 18.82 -5.98 -0.01
CA GLU A 216 19.73 -4.84 0.15
C GLU A 216 19.70 -3.83 -1.01
N ASP A 217 19.06 -4.16 -2.15
CA ASP A 217 18.86 -3.25 -3.26
C ASP A 217 17.73 -2.25 -2.97
N ALA A 218 16.84 -2.57 -2.03
CA ALA A 218 15.78 -1.69 -1.57
C ALA A 218 16.29 -0.75 -0.48
N VAL A 219 16.66 0.48 -0.86
CA VAL A 219 17.30 1.47 0.00
C VAL A 219 16.37 2.63 0.36
N VAL A 220 16.57 3.23 1.53
CA VAL A 220 15.89 4.46 1.91
C VAL A 220 16.61 5.65 1.28
N SER A 221 15.86 6.55 0.69
CA SER A 221 16.38 7.74 0.00
C SER A 221 15.36 8.87 0.06
N ALA A 222 15.83 10.10 -0.11
CA ALA A 222 15.02 11.29 -0.33
C ALA A 222 15.10 11.79 -1.79
N ALA A 223 15.59 10.99 -2.74
CA ALA A 223 15.83 11.43 -4.12
C ALA A 223 14.54 11.84 -4.84
N PHE A 224 13.47 11.04 -4.75
CA PHE A 224 12.23 11.26 -5.51
C PHE A 224 11.21 12.12 -4.74
N ASN A 225 11.50 13.41 -4.60
CA ASN A 225 10.66 14.39 -3.90
C ASN A 225 10.31 15.62 -4.74
N ALA A 226 10.73 15.68 -6.02
CA ALA A 226 10.44 16.84 -6.87
C ALA A 226 8.92 17.05 -7.01
N GLY A 227 8.45 18.25 -6.68
CA GLY A 227 7.03 18.61 -6.74
C GLY A 227 6.15 18.08 -5.60
N MET A 228 6.74 17.43 -4.58
CA MET A 228 5.95 16.97 -3.43
C MET A 228 5.62 18.09 -2.45
N PRO A 229 4.35 18.22 -2.04
CA PRO A 229 3.96 19.20 -1.02
C PRO A 229 4.60 18.91 0.35
N VAL A 230 4.81 17.64 0.66
CA VAL A 230 5.50 17.18 1.88
C VAL A 230 6.63 16.24 1.46
N PRO A 231 7.86 16.74 1.30
CA PRO A 231 9.02 15.88 1.05
C PRO A 231 9.27 14.94 2.22
N GLY A 232 9.81 13.75 1.94
CA GLY A 232 10.12 12.78 2.99
C GLY A 232 10.89 11.57 2.44
N PRO A 233 11.45 10.76 3.34
CA PRO A 233 12.13 9.55 2.94
C PRO A 233 11.16 8.53 2.33
N HIS A 234 11.69 7.70 1.46
CA HIS A 234 10.97 6.58 0.85
C HIS A 234 11.94 5.45 0.53
N ARG A 235 11.43 4.24 0.41
CA ARG A 235 12.24 3.08 0.04
C ARG A 235 11.97 2.72 -1.41
N VAL A 236 13.06 2.68 -2.20
CA VAL A 236 13.07 2.38 -3.63
C VAL A 236 14.22 1.44 -3.98
N LEU A 237 14.21 0.84 -5.15
CA LEU A 237 15.38 0.14 -5.67
C LEU A 237 16.50 1.14 -5.99
N ARG A 238 17.72 0.86 -5.52
CA ARG A 238 18.92 1.68 -5.72
C ARG A 238 19.17 2.01 -7.20
N ARG A 239 18.85 1.06 -8.10
CA ARG A 239 19.04 1.24 -9.55
C ARG A 239 18.26 2.43 -10.10
N SER A 240 17.04 2.70 -9.60
CA SER A 240 16.26 3.85 -10.07
C SER A 240 16.86 5.19 -9.63
N ILE A 241 17.51 5.24 -8.47
CA ILE A 241 18.23 6.42 -8.03
C ILE A 241 19.42 6.67 -8.97
N ALA A 242 20.24 5.65 -9.21
CA ALA A 242 21.41 5.74 -10.09
C ALA A 242 21.01 6.14 -11.53
N ALA A 243 19.92 5.58 -12.06
CA ALA A 243 19.42 5.95 -13.38
C ALA A 243 18.95 7.41 -13.44
N ALA A 244 18.26 7.90 -12.39
CA ALA A 244 17.81 9.30 -12.31
C ALA A 244 19.00 10.27 -12.16
N GLU A 245 20.04 9.89 -11.43
CA GLU A 245 21.28 10.69 -11.29
C GLU A 245 22.06 10.75 -12.61
N ALA A 246 22.07 9.66 -13.38
CA ALA A 246 22.75 9.60 -14.68
C ALA A 246 21.97 10.26 -15.83
N LEU A 247 20.68 10.52 -15.65
CA LEU A 247 19.82 11.11 -16.67
C LEU A 247 20.19 12.60 -16.88
N ALA A 248 20.59 12.97 -18.11
CA ALA A 248 20.92 14.35 -18.44
C ALA A 248 19.67 15.25 -18.55
N ASP A 249 18.55 14.66 -19.02
CA ASP A 249 17.30 15.38 -19.21
C ASP A 249 16.61 15.70 -17.89
N GLU A 250 15.92 16.84 -17.82
CA GLU A 250 15.11 17.21 -16.67
C GLU A 250 13.77 16.43 -16.59
N GLN A 251 13.36 15.82 -17.69
CA GLN A 251 12.16 14.99 -17.78
C GLN A 251 12.54 13.50 -17.89
N ALA A 252 12.07 12.68 -16.98
CA ALA A 252 12.26 11.23 -17.03
C ALA A 252 11.34 10.56 -18.06
N GLY A 253 10.17 11.13 -18.34
CA GLY A 253 9.27 10.58 -19.35
C GLY A 253 7.82 11.02 -19.13
N VAL A 254 6.88 10.15 -19.55
CA VAL A 254 5.43 10.37 -19.43
C VAL A 254 4.79 9.15 -18.79
N VAL A 255 3.94 9.36 -17.82
CA VAL A 255 3.10 8.31 -17.20
C VAL A 255 1.66 8.46 -17.71
N ARG A 256 1.04 7.34 -18.09
CA ARG A 256 -0.39 7.28 -18.39
C ARG A 256 -1.14 6.81 -17.16
N LEU A 257 -2.02 7.68 -16.64
CA LEU A 257 -2.80 7.39 -15.45
C LEU A 257 -4.23 7.93 -15.65
N ALA A 258 -5.23 7.07 -15.45
CA ALA A 258 -6.66 7.42 -15.60
C ALA A 258 -6.98 8.11 -16.96
N GLY A 259 -6.34 7.65 -18.04
CA GLY A 259 -6.53 8.19 -19.39
C GLY A 259 -5.78 9.49 -19.71
N ALA A 260 -5.08 10.08 -18.74
CA ALA A 260 -4.26 11.27 -18.93
C ALA A 260 -2.77 10.91 -19.13
N GLU A 261 -2.09 11.70 -19.94
CA GLU A 261 -0.64 11.70 -20.08
C GLU A 261 -0.04 12.76 -19.15
N ILE A 262 0.80 12.33 -18.22
CA ILE A 262 1.39 13.18 -17.19
C ILE A 262 2.91 13.19 -17.40
N PRO A 263 3.51 14.34 -17.77
CA PRO A 263 4.96 14.48 -17.80
C PRO A 263 5.56 14.24 -16.42
N VAL A 264 6.62 13.45 -16.36
CA VAL A 264 7.33 13.08 -15.12
C VAL A 264 8.69 13.76 -15.14
N ALA A 265 8.89 14.72 -14.26
CA ALA A 265 10.19 15.35 -14.08
C ALA A 265 11.19 14.35 -13.46
N ARG A 266 12.47 14.55 -13.73
CA ARG A 266 13.54 13.84 -13.03
C ARG A 266 13.38 14.02 -11.52
N PHE A 267 13.51 12.93 -10.78
CA PHE A 267 13.28 12.87 -9.32
C PHE A 267 11.84 13.14 -8.87
N ALA A 268 10.84 13.14 -9.77
CA ALA A 268 9.44 13.16 -9.36
C ALA A 268 9.06 11.85 -8.64
N PRO A 269 8.11 11.89 -7.69
CA PRO A 269 7.71 10.72 -6.90
C PRO A 269 6.76 9.77 -7.65
N THR A 270 6.58 9.97 -8.94
CA THR A 270 5.60 9.25 -9.76
C THR A 270 6.22 7.98 -10.35
N PRO A 271 5.83 6.78 -9.89
CA PRO A 271 6.35 5.53 -10.44
C PRO A 271 5.72 5.21 -11.80
N PRO A 272 6.40 4.43 -12.66
CA PRO A 272 5.92 4.15 -14.01
C PRO A 272 4.78 3.12 -14.00
N THR A 273 3.76 3.39 -14.82
CA THR A 273 2.67 2.44 -15.16
C THR A 273 2.99 1.69 -16.44
N ALA A 274 2.21 0.67 -16.77
CA ALA A 274 2.37 -0.14 -17.99
C ALA A 274 2.39 0.69 -19.29
N GLY A 275 1.68 1.83 -19.31
CA GLY A 275 1.64 2.73 -20.47
C GLY A 275 2.67 3.86 -20.44
N SER A 276 3.62 3.86 -19.50
CA SER A 276 4.66 4.90 -19.40
C SER A 276 5.69 4.77 -20.50
N THR A 277 6.29 5.91 -20.87
CA THR A 277 7.36 6.02 -21.89
C THR A 277 8.49 6.92 -21.39
N GLY A 278 9.68 6.78 -22.00
CA GLY A 278 10.87 7.57 -21.64
C GLY A 278 11.90 6.73 -20.89
N ALA A 279 12.68 7.38 -20.03
CA ALA A 279 13.70 6.76 -19.19
C ALA A 279 13.04 6.08 -17.98
N ILE A 280 12.37 4.95 -18.19
CA ILE A 280 11.56 4.25 -17.20
C ILE A 280 12.33 3.95 -15.91
N GLU A 281 13.59 3.54 -16.04
CA GLU A 281 14.43 3.20 -14.88
C GLU A 281 14.80 4.42 -14.04
N ALA A 282 14.74 5.64 -14.59
CA ALA A 282 14.93 6.89 -13.88
C ALA A 282 13.68 7.36 -13.10
N MET A 283 12.56 6.64 -13.20
CA MET A 283 11.37 6.82 -12.37
C MET A 283 11.48 5.95 -11.10
N PRO A 284 10.81 6.31 -9.96
CA PRO A 284 10.98 5.56 -8.72
C PRO A 284 10.39 4.15 -8.80
N PHE A 285 11.22 3.14 -8.60
CA PHE A 285 10.81 1.75 -8.42
C PHE A 285 10.66 1.49 -6.91
N TYR A 286 9.51 1.87 -6.36
CA TYR A 286 9.23 1.64 -4.94
C TYR A 286 9.23 0.15 -4.62
N ALA A 287 10.00 -0.23 -3.60
CA ALA A 287 10.13 -1.61 -3.16
C ALA A 287 10.48 -1.68 -1.67
N GLY A 288 9.92 -2.63 -0.94
CA GLY A 288 10.40 -3.03 0.38
C GLY A 288 11.52 -4.07 0.28
N GLN A 289 12.17 -4.37 1.39
CA GLN A 289 13.22 -5.39 1.46
C GLN A 289 12.69 -6.80 1.13
N SER A 290 11.38 -7.00 1.19
CA SER A 290 10.73 -8.23 0.71
C SER A 290 10.88 -8.47 -0.80
N ALA A 291 11.40 -7.51 -1.58
CA ALA A 291 11.77 -7.74 -2.99
C ALA A 291 12.71 -8.94 -3.15
N GLY A 292 13.67 -9.13 -2.23
CA GLY A 292 14.58 -10.27 -2.26
C GLY A 292 13.93 -11.66 -2.15
N ALA A 293 12.62 -11.73 -1.86
CA ALA A 293 11.86 -12.98 -1.83
C ALA A 293 10.85 -13.10 -2.99
N VAL A 294 10.87 -12.17 -3.94
CA VAL A 294 10.00 -12.20 -5.14
C VAL A 294 10.80 -12.82 -6.29
N ILE A 295 10.37 -13.97 -6.76
CA ILE A 295 11.15 -14.80 -7.70
C ILE A 295 10.54 -14.87 -9.11
N ALA A 296 9.29 -14.46 -9.27
CA ALA A 296 8.57 -14.52 -10.56
C ALA A 296 7.52 -13.41 -10.68
N ILE A 297 7.09 -13.14 -11.90
CA ILE A 297 5.84 -12.42 -12.22
C ILE A 297 4.77 -13.49 -12.34
N GLU A 298 3.68 -13.38 -11.56
CA GLU A 298 2.67 -14.43 -11.40
C GLU A 298 1.27 -13.81 -11.32
N PRO A 299 0.20 -14.56 -11.62
CA PRO A 299 -1.16 -14.12 -11.32
C PRO A 299 -1.35 -13.78 -9.84
N ALA A 300 -2.12 -12.74 -9.53
CA ALA A 300 -2.40 -12.34 -8.15
C ALA A 300 -3.05 -13.46 -7.33
N ALA A 301 -3.83 -14.33 -7.96
CA ALA A 301 -4.44 -15.49 -7.32
C ALA A 301 -3.39 -16.49 -6.81
N ASP A 302 -2.34 -16.75 -7.60
CA ASP A 302 -1.25 -17.66 -7.20
C ASP A 302 -0.42 -17.04 -6.07
N ILE A 303 -0.19 -15.73 -6.12
CA ILE A 303 0.46 -14.98 -5.02
C ILE A 303 -0.35 -15.11 -3.73
N VAL A 304 -1.67 -14.92 -3.78
CA VAL A 304 -2.56 -15.06 -2.61
C VAL A 304 -2.53 -16.49 -2.09
N ALA A 305 -2.60 -17.50 -2.96
CA ALA A 305 -2.55 -18.92 -2.57
C ALA A 305 -1.22 -19.28 -1.88
N ASP A 306 -0.09 -18.81 -2.43
CA ASP A 306 1.24 -19.01 -1.81
C ASP A 306 1.31 -18.35 -0.42
N LEU A 307 0.86 -17.11 -0.30
CA LEU A 307 0.85 -16.40 0.98
C LEU A 307 -0.09 -17.06 2.00
N ALA A 308 -1.27 -17.54 1.54
CA ALA A 308 -2.27 -18.20 2.38
C ALA A 308 -1.78 -19.52 3.01
N ALA A 309 -0.79 -20.18 2.40
CA ALA A 309 -0.14 -21.35 3.01
C ALA A 309 0.55 -21.02 4.36
N GLY A 310 0.76 -19.74 4.66
CA GLY A 310 1.24 -19.29 5.97
C GLY A 310 0.13 -19.04 7.01
N VAL A 311 -1.12 -19.08 6.60
CA VAL A 311 -2.27 -18.99 7.49
C VAL A 311 -2.54 -20.38 8.06
N ARG A 312 -2.38 -20.57 9.38
CA ARG A 312 -2.73 -21.85 10.01
C ARG A 312 -4.25 -22.05 9.96
N PRO A 313 -4.74 -23.24 9.60
CA PRO A 313 -6.14 -23.55 9.86
C PRO A 313 -6.39 -23.44 11.37
N GLY A 314 -7.42 -22.67 11.74
CA GLY A 314 -7.85 -22.45 13.12
C GLY A 314 -8.36 -23.72 13.79
#